data_963eac39141577bab2b868e345671a64
#
_entry.id   963eac39141577bab2b868e345671a64
#
_cell.length_a   1.000
_cell.length_b   1.000
_cell.length_c   1.000
_cell.angle_alpha   90.00
_cell.angle_beta   90.00
_cell.angle_gamma   90.00
#
_symmetry.space_group_name_H-M   'P 1'
#
loop_
_entity.id
_entity.type
_entity.pdbx_description
1 polymer ?
#
loop_
_entity_poly.entity_id
_entity_poly.type
_entity_poly.pdbx_seq_one_letter_code
_entity_poly.pdbx_strand_id
1 'polypeptide(L)'
;MNITLVPITPQVLQRQEAAFAARPGVPAELLNYRPPQEDYVIGGGDVLLVTVWDHPELTSPGSTQQMEANGRVVGADGNIFFPYAGVVRAEGQTPAQLRSSLARRLANKGIVDPQVDVTVLRYASQFVVLSGAFQNGGQVELNNTPTTLVQAVSKAGVITGEADLSGLTLKRDGREYVLDVDALNRSGSTLSGIYLKKGDQIHLPYNDRKKVYVVGEVERPQVVTYRTTGLSLLEVLGNAGGLAPETSDGDSVYVIRGNPEPVAGTAPGTFQAQVFHLEAKRPTAYALAKEFAMQPQDVVFIGPANITRWNRFISQLLPSASIVSTSAAVGGN
;
A
#
# COMPACT_ATOMS: atom_id res chain seq x y z
N MET A 1 -4.25 -18.64 29.61
CA MET A 1 -4.14 -18.78 28.14
C MET A 1 -5.33 -19.59 27.67
N ASN A 2 -6.18 -19.06 26.82
CA ASN A 2 -7.33 -19.79 26.27
C ASN A 2 -7.01 -20.25 24.85
N ILE A 3 -7.08 -21.56 24.59
CA ILE A 3 -6.86 -22.14 23.27
C ILE A 3 -8.13 -22.80 22.79
N THR A 4 -8.49 -22.47 21.57
CA THR A 4 -9.63 -23.10 20.88
C THR A 4 -9.08 -23.95 19.73
N LEU A 5 -9.33 -25.26 19.74
CA LEU A 5 -8.99 -26.16 18.64
C LEU A 5 -10.15 -26.15 17.64
N VAL A 6 -9.84 -25.83 16.37
CA VAL A 6 -10.81 -25.71 15.29
C VAL A 6 -10.37 -26.60 14.13
N PRO A 7 -11.13 -27.64 13.74
CA PRO A 7 -10.80 -28.42 12.55
C PRO A 7 -10.95 -27.56 11.29
N ILE A 8 -10.02 -27.70 10.34
CA ILE A 8 -10.11 -27.04 9.03
C ILE A 8 -11.19 -27.76 8.20
N THR A 9 -12.31 -27.11 8.05
CA THR A 9 -13.51 -27.60 7.37
C THR A 9 -13.96 -26.59 6.30
N PRO A 10 -14.81 -27.00 5.34
CA PRO A 10 -15.38 -26.05 4.38
C PRO A 10 -16.06 -24.85 5.02
N GLN A 11 -16.70 -25.02 6.19
CA GLN A 11 -17.34 -23.93 6.92
C GLN A 11 -16.30 -22.91 7.45
N VAL A 12 -15.12 -23.36 7.87
CA VAL A 12 -14.03 -22.46 8.28
C VAL A 12 -13.53 -21.66 7.09
N LEU A 13 -13.38 -22.30 5.93
CA LEU A 13 -12.96 -21.64 4.69
C LEU A 13 -13.97 -20.60 4.24
N GLN A 14 -15.27 -20.91 4.26
CA GLN A 14 -16.34 -19.97 3.96
C GLN A 14 -16.32 -18.75 4.88
N ARG A 15 -16.05 -18.94 6.18
CA ARG A 15 -15.89 -17.82 7.13
C ARG A 15 -14.69 -16.95 6.80
N GLN A 16 -13.56 -17.56 6.44
CA GLN A 16 -12.38 -16.81 6.02
C GLN A 16 -12.66 -16.00 4.75
N GLU A 17 -13.31 -16.62 3.78
CA GLU A 17 -13.70 -15.96 2.52
C GLU A 17 -14.69 -14.80 2.76
N ALA A 18 -15.71 -15.02 3.60
CA ALA A 18 -16.67 -13.99 3.98
C ALA A 18 -15.99 -12.82 4.72
N ALA A 19 -15.07 -13.10 5.62
CA ALA A 19 -14.30 -12.07 6.32
C ALA A 19 -13.39 -11.29 5.35
N PHE A 20 -12.89 -11.96 4.33
CA PHE A 20 -12.08 -11.33 3.27
C PHE A 20 -12.95 -10.45 2.36
N ALA A 21 -14.12 -10.94 1.95
CA ALA A 21 -15.09 -10.19 1.13
C ALA A 21 -15.69 -8.98 1.86
N ALA A 22 -15.77 -9.03 3.19
CA ALA A 22 -16.25 -7.94 4.03
C ALA A 22 -15.24 -6.80 4.20
N ARG A 23 -14.01 -6.91 3.63
CA ARG A 23 -13.05 -5.80 3.68
C ARG A 23 -13.60 -4.57 2.96
N PRO A 24 -13.43 -3.38 3.53
CA PRO A 24 -13.94 -2.16 2.92
C PRO A 24 -13.33 -1.96 1.54
N GLY A 25 -14.18 -1.64 0.58
CA GLY A 25 -13.75 -1.20 -0.74
C GLY A 25 -13.03 0.16 -0.69
N VAL A 26 -12.83 0.77 -1.85
CA VAL A 26 -12.26 2.13 -1.91
C VAL A 26 -13.21 3.10 -1.20
N PRO A 27 -12.73 3.87 -0.21
CA PRO A 27 -13.55 4.88 0.46
C PRO A 27 -14.14 5.89 -0.53
N ALA A 28 -15.43 6.15 -0.42
CA ALA A 28 -16.14 7.07 -1.32
C ALA A 28 -15.52 8.48 -1.35
N GLU A 29 -14.95 8.92 -0.25
CA GLU A 29 -14.28 10.22 -0.13
C GLU A 29 -13.10 10.34 -1.11
N LEU A 30 -12.35 9.26 -1.35
CA LEU A 30 -11.25 9.24 -2.31
C LEU A 30 -11.75 9.23 -3.76
N LEU A 31 -12.89 8.58 -4.02
CA LEU A 31 -13.48 8.50 -5.35
C LEU A 31 -14.22 9.78 -5.75
N ASN A 32 -14.69 10.56 -4.77
CA ASN A 32 -15.43 11.80 -5.01
C ASN A 32 -14.52 12.99 -5.33
N TYR A 33 -13.23 12.90 -4.97
CA TYR A 33 -12.30 13.97 -5.31
C TYR A 33 -12.09 14.02 -6.83
N ARG A 34 -12.28 15.19 -7.40
CA ARG A 34 -11.94 15.51 -8.79
C ARG A 34 -10.97 16.68 -8.78
N PRO A 35 -9.82 16.56 -9.44
CA PRO A 35 -8.93 17.70 -9.60
C PRO A 35 -9.67 18.82 -10.33
N PRO A 36 -9.40 20.08 -9.96
CA PRO A 36 -9.94 21.21 -10.70
C PRO A 36 -9.61 21.09 -12.19
N GLN A 37 -10.58 21.39 -13.06
CA GLN A 37 -10.34 21.49 -14.52
C GLN A 37 -9.68 22.82 -14.89
N GLU A 38 -9.37 23.62 -13.88
CA GLU A 38 -8.70 24.91 -14.04
C GLU A 38 -7.21 24.72 -14.35
N ASP A 39 -6.63 25.72 -14.97
CA ASP A 39 -5.20 25.75 -15.27
C ASP A 39 -4.37 25.64 -13.97
N TYR A 40 -3.19 25.08 -14.11
CA TYR A 40 -2.22 24.96 -13.04
C TYR A 40 -2.01 26.33 -12.32
N VAL A 41 -2.03 26.32 -11.00
CA VAL A 41 -1.73 27.49 -10.18
C VAL A 41 -0.27 27.46 -9.76
N ILE A 42 0.47 28.46 -10.20
CA ILE A 42 1.91 28.63 -9.94
C ILE A 42 2.15 28.78 -8.44
N GLY A 43 3.20 28.15 -7.95
CA GLY A 43 3.63 28.24 -6.57
C GLY A 43 5.14 28.48 -6.41
N GLY A 44 5.57 28.70 -5.17
CA GLY A 44 6.98 28.89 -4.83
C GLY A 44 7.81 27.66 -5.19
N GLY A 45 8.97 27.86 -5.81
CA GLY A 45 9.86 26.80 -6.29
C GLY A 45 9.61 26.34 -7.73
N ASP A 46 8.48 26.69 -8.34
CA ASP A 46 8.23 26.40 -9.75
C ASP A 46 9.25 27.11 -10.66
N VAL A 47 9.55 26.49 -11.79
CA VAL A 47 10.46 27.07 -12.77
C VAL A 47 9.65 27.44 -14.02
N LEU A 48 9.67 28.73 -14.37
CA LEU A 48 8.90 29.30 -15.47
C LEU A 48 9.83 29.73 -16.60
N LEU A 49 9.47 29.39 -17.81
CA LEU A 49 10.02 30.00 -19.02
C LEU A 49 9.09 31.14 -19.44
N VAL A 50 9.64 32.33 -19.53
CA VAL A 50 8.92 33.51 -20.05
C VAL A 50 9.57 33.91 -21.35
N THR A 51 8.82 33.86 -22.44
CA THR A 51 9.25 34.25 -23.77
C THR A 51 8.51 35.52 -24.19
N VAL A 52 9.24 36.50 -24.69
CA VAL A 52 8.66 37.69 -25.32
C VAL A 52 9.05 37.67 -26.80
N TRP A 53 8.06 37.48 -27.66
CA TRP A 53 8.29 37.41 -29.11
C TRP A 53 8.73 38.76 -29.65
N ASP A 54 9.57 38.72 -30.68
CA ASP A 54 10.19 39.89 -31.29
C ASP A 54 11.13 40.72 -30.40
N HIS A 55 11.37 40.24 -29.17
CA HIS A 55 12.25 40.86 -28.19
C HIS A 55 13.25 39.82 -27.62
N PRO A 56 14.23 39.35 -28.42
CA PRO A 56 15.17 38.32 -27.99
C PRO A 56 16.04 38.76 -26.81
N GLU A 57 16.23 40.06 -26.62
CA GLU A 57 16.96 40.61 -25.44
C GLU A 57 16.20 40.45 -24.14
N LEU A 58 14.89 40.17 -24.17
CA LEU A 58 14.06 39.86 -22.99
C LEU A 58 13.93 38.36 -22.73
N THR A 59 14.10 37.58 -23.78
CA THR A 59 14.08 36.14 -23.69
C THR A 59 15.50 35.69 -23.36
N SER A 60 15.68 34.90 -22.27
CA SER A 60 17.02 34.40 -21.92
C SER A 60 17.63 33.65 -23.10
N PRO A 61 18.85 34.05 -23.56
CA PRO A 61 19.51 33.37 -24.66
C PRO A 61 19.92 31.97 -24.24
N GLY A 62 19.32 30.95 -24.79
CA GLY A 62 19.67 29.58 -24.51
C GLY A 62 19.27 28.66 -25.66
N SER A 63 20.15 27.72 -25.98
CA SER A 63 19.80 26.58 -26.84
C SER A 63 18.70 25.76 -26.18
N THR A 64 17.91 25.03 -26.96
CA THR A 64 16.90 24.09 -26.48
C THR A 64 17.39 23.09 -25.44
N GLN A 65 18.71 22.85 -25.38
CA GLN A 65 19.38 21.99 -24.39
C GLN A 65 19.59 22.67 -23.02
N GLN A 66 19.40 23.98 -22.90
CA GLN A 66 19.59 24.76 -21.67
C GLN A 66 18.30 25.42 -21.16
N MET A 67 17.13 24.97 -21.64
CA MET A 67 15.86 25.58 -21.23
C MET A 67 15.64 25.62 -19.73
N GLU A 68 15.99 24.54 -18.99
CA GLU A 68 15.87 24.51 -17.53
C GLU A 68 16.83 25.49 -16.85
N ALA A 69 18.04 25.68 -17.41
CA ALA A 69 19.02 26.66 -16.90
C ALA A 69 18.57 28.12 -17.11
N ASN A 70 17.69 28.36 -18.09
CA ASN A 70 17.14 29.68 -18.42
C ASN A 70 15.81 29.95 -17.74
N GLY A 71 15.25 28.96 -17.05
CA GLY A 71 14.01 29.09 -16.31
C GLY A 71 14.14 30.09 -15.14
N ARG A 72 13.07 30.81 -14.88
CA ARG A 72 12.97 31.71 -13.71
C ARG A 72 12.30 30.98 -12.58
N VAL A 73 13.04 30.81 -11.48
CA VAL A 73 12.51 30.18 -10.28
C VAL A 73 11.58 31.16 -9.57
N VAL A 74 10.38 30.71 -9.23
CA VAL A 74 9.49 31.46 -8.34
C VAL A 74 10.07 31.42 -6.94
N GLY A 75 10.40 32.60 -6.40
CA GLY A 75 10.98 32.72 -5.07
C GLY A 75 10.07 32.21 -3.96
N ALA A 76 10.63 32.01 -2.78
CA ALA A 76 9.84 31.66 -1.58
C ALA A 76 8.84 32.76 -1.19
N ASP A 77 9.08 34.00 -1.63
CA ASP A 77 8.18 35.14 -1.51
C ASP A 77 7.05 35.14 -2.55
N GLY A 78 7.03 34.14 -3.45
CA GLY A 78 6.05 34.00 -4.52
C GLY A 78 6.29 34.89 -5.74
N ASN A 79 7.46 35.54 -5.84
CA ASN A 79 7.76 36.50 -6.88
C ASN A 79 8.77 35.95 -7.91
N ILE A 80 8.72 36.51 -9.11
CA ILE A 80 9.77 36.40 -10.12
C ILE A 80 10.31 37.78 -10.47
N PHE A 81 11.57 37.89 -10.83
CA PHE A 81 12.11 39.10 -11.46
C PHE A 81 12.10 38.93 -12.98
N PHE A 82 11.55 39.92 -13.68
CA PHE A 82 11.57 39.97 -15.12
C PHE A 82 12.08 41.35 -15.61
N PRO A 83 13.04 41.38 -16.58
CA PRO A 83 13.56 42.64 -17.09
C PRO A 83 12.42 43.58 -17.54
N TYR A 84 12.56 44.86 -17.31
CA TYR A 84 11.59 45.92 -17.52
C TYR A 84 10.28 45.83 -16.73
N ALA A 85 9.75 44.63 -16.48
CA ALA A 85 8.55 44.44 -15.65
C ALA A 85 8.87 44.52 -14.14
N GLY A 86 10.15 44.34 -13.75
CA GLY A 86 10.59 44.34 -12.35
C GLY A 86 10.16 43.06 -11.60
N VAL A 87 9.90 43.23 -10.31
CA VAL A 87 9.37 42.15 -9.45
C VAL A 87 7.88 41.97 -9.71
N VAL A 88 7.50 40.73 -10.05
CA VAL A 88 6.11 40.35 -10.39
C VAL A 88 5.71 39.16 -9.53
N ARG A 89 4.57 39.25 -8.85
CA ARG A 89 4.01 38.10 -8.15
C ARG A 89 3.53 37.07 -9.15
N ALA A 90 4.07 35.87 -9.04
CA ALA A 90 3.69 34.71 -9.88
C ALA A 90 2.82 33.72 -9.09
N GLU A 91 3.10 33.55 -7.81
CA GLU A 91 2.37 32.63 -6.95
C GLU A 91 0.88 32.99 -6.86
N GLY A 92 0.04 31.96 -6.92
CA GLY A 92 -1.41 32.09 -6.89
C GLY A 92 -2.04 32.49 -8.25
N GLN A 93 -1.22 32.70 -9.29
CA GLN A 93 -1.69 32.98 -10.64
C GLN A 93 -1.59 31.73 -11.52
N THR A 94 -2.46 31.64 -12.53
CA THR A 94 -2.26 30.70 -13.63
C THR A 94 -1.22 31.26 -14.62
N PRO A 95 -0.59 30.41 -15.48
CA PRO A 95 0.30 30.88 -16.52
C PRO A 95 -0.35 31.94 -17.42
N ALA A 96 -1.64 31.80 -17.72
CA ALA A 96 -2.40 32.75 -18.52
C ALA A 96 -2.58 34.12 -17.82
N GLN A 97 -2.85 34.11 -16.50
CA GLN A 97 -2.95 35.32 -15.70
C GLN A 97 -1.61 36.04 -15.57
N LEU A 98 -0.52 35.27 -15.33
CA LEU A 98 0.82 35.82 -15.25
C LEU A 98 1.26 36.42 -16.58
N ARG A 99 0.98 35.75 -17.71
CA ARG A 99 1.20 36.25 -19.06
C ARG A 99 0.54 37.61 -19.25
N SER A 100 -0.74 37.74 -18.91
CA SER A 100 -1.49 38.99 -19.03
C SER A 100 -0.93 40.09 -18.14
N SER A 101 -0.46 39.72 -16.94
CA SER A 101 0.15 40.66 -15.99
C SER A 101 1.50 41.19 -16.49
N LEU A 102 2.33 40.32 -17.04
CA LEU A 102 3.62 40.68 -17.63
C LEU A 102 3.44 41.58 -18.88
N ALA A 103 2.54 41.20 -19.81
CA ALA A 103 2.26 41.98 -21.01
C ALA A 103 1.86 43.41 -20.66
N ARG A 104 0.95 43.60 -19.72
CA ARG A 104 0.54 44.96 -19.27
C ARG A 104 1.71 45.74 -18.68
N ARG A 105 2.57 45.14 -17.90
CA ARG A 105 3.72 45.82 -17.27
C ARG A 105 4.76 46.23 -18.29
N LEU A 106 5.03 45.36 -19.30
CA LEU A 106 5.95 45.64 -20.39
C LEU A 106 5.44 46.75 -21.30
N ALA A 107 4.14 46.73 -21.62
CA ALA A 107 3.50 47.79 -22.40
C ALA A 107 3.63 49.19 -21.69
N ASN A 108 3.43 49.23 -20.36
CA ASN A 108 3.60 50.43 -19.54
C ASN A 108 5.05 50.96 -19.51
N LYS A 109 6.02 50.13 -19.93
CA LYS A 109 7.44 50.47 -20.02
C LYS A 109 7.90 50.81 -21.45
N GLY A 110 6.95 50.93 -22.38
CA GLY A 110 7.22 51.35 -23.75
C GLY A 110 7.45 50.24 -24.75
N ILE A 111 7.26 48.99 -24.37
CA ILE A 111 7.27 47.88 -25.32
C ILE A 111 5.91 47.85 -26.03
N VAL A 112 5.93 48.03 -27.34
CA VAL A 112 4.71 48.11 -28.14
C VAL A 112 4.19 46.69 -28.39
N ASP A 113 2.94 46.41 -28.02
CA ASP A 113 2.22 45.15 -28.23
C ASP A 113 3.02 43.88 -27.86
N PRO A 114 3.50 43.78 -26.58
CA PRO A 114 4.38 42.69 -26.19
C PRO A 114 3.65 41.34 -26.21
N GLN A 115 4.07 40.45 -27.10
CA GLN A 115 3.56 39.08 -27.19
C GLN A 115 4.32 38.20 -26.21
N VAL A 116 3.71 37.94 -25.03
CA VAL A 116 4.32 37.21 -23.96
C VAL A 116 3.77 35.78 -23.94
N ASP A 117 4.62 34.79 -23.74
CA ASP A 117 4.24 33.42 -23.37
C ASP A 117 4.86 33.01 -22.01
N VAL A 118 4.13 32.20 -21.27
CA VAL A 118 4.57 31.69 -19.97
C VAL A 118 4.32 30.19 -19.93
N THR A 119 5.40 29.42 -19.88
CA THR A 119 5.38 27.95 -19.79
C THR A 119 6.00 27.51 -18.48
N VAL A 120 5.38 26.56 -17.79
CA VAL A 120 5.96 25.94 -16.59
C VAL A 120 6.90 24.82 -17.04
N LEU A 121 8.21 24.98 -16.77
CA LEU A 121 9.23 23.98 -17.09
C LEU A 121 9.31 22.90 -16.00
N ARG A 122 9.15 23.29 -14.74
CA ARG A 122 9.17 22.35 -13.60
C ARG A 122 8.09 22.71 -12.59
N TYR A 123 7.29 21.71 -12.22
CA TYR A 123 6.15 21.81 -11.32
C TYR A 123 6.58 21.42 -9.89
N ALA A 124 7.42 22.26 -9.27
CA ALA A 124 8.02 21.94 -7.97
C ALA A 124 7.13 22.26 -6.77
N SER A 125 6.09 23.10 -6.96
CA SER A 125 5.25 23.56 -5.85
C SER A 125 4.09 22.61 -5.52
N GLN A 126 3.74 21.71 -6.43
CA GLN A 126 2.64 20.76 -6.26
C GLN A 126 3.17 19.34 -6.44
N PHE A 127 3.23 18.59 -5.35
CA PHE A 127 3.73 17.23 -5.37
C PHE A 127 3.01 16.35 -4.35
N VAL A 128 3.13 15.06 -4.55
CA VAL A 128 2.81 14.00 -3.59
C VAL A 128 4.07 13.27 -3.20
N VAL A 129 4.08 12.63 -2.03
CA VAL A 129 5.25 11.89 -1.53
C VAL A 129 4.94 10.40 -1.52
N LEU A 130 5.81 9.61 -2.17
CA LEU A 130 5.78 8.16 -2.16
C LEU A 130 6.92 7.63 -1.29
N SER A 131 6.60 6.72 -0.36
CA SER A 131 7.55 6.13 0.57
C SER A 131 7.33 4.64 0.77
N GLY A 132 8.36 3.92 1.26
CA GLY A 132 8.31 2.49 1.50
C GLY A 132 8.79 1.68 0.31
N ALA A 133 8.14 0.57 -0.03
CA ALA A 133 8.58 -0.43 -1.00
C ALA A 133 8.40 -0.01 -2.47
N PHE A 134 8.81 1.21 -2.81
CA PHE A 134 8.90 1.71 -4.17
C PHE A 134 10.35 1.69 -4.67
N GLN A 135 10.53 1.42 -5.97
CA GLN A 135 11.86 1.47 -6.62
C GLN A 135 12.38 2.92 -6.68
N ASN A 136 11.51 3.85 -7.08
CA ASN A 136 11.78 5.27 -7.19
C ASN A 136 10.82 6.04 -6.27
N GLY A 137 10.98 5.86 -4.97
CA GLY A 137 10.24 6.64 -3.97
C GLY A 137 10.69 8.10 -3.96
N GLY A 138 9.92 8.95 -3.30
CA GLY A 138 10.20 10.37 -3.17
C GLY A 138 9.06 11.24 -3.64
N GLN A 139 9.39 12.43 -4.13
CA GLN A 139 8.40 13.39 -4.62
C GLN A 139 7.98 13.08 -6.06
N VAL A 140 6.69 13.04 -6.29
CA VAL A 140 6.08 12.97 -7.63
C VAL A 140 5.35 14.27 -7.89
N GLU A 141 5.83 15.02 -8.86
CA GLU A 141 5.25 16.32 -9.25
C GLU A 141 3.86 16.12 -9.86
N LEU A 142 2.94 16.99 -9.48
CA LEU A 142 1.62 17.09 -10.07
C LEU A 142 1.60 18.28 -11.05
N ASN A 143 1.40 17.98 -12.31
CA ASN A 143 1.28 18.98 -13.37
C ASN A 143 -0.20 19.32 -13.64
N ASN A 144 -0.46 20.02 -14.74
CA ASN A 144 -1.82 20.35 -15.21
C ASN A 144 -2.62 19.14 -15.72
N THR A 145 -2.00 17.96 -15.82
CA THR A 145 -2.71 16.71 -16.16
C THR A 145 -3.05 15.96 -14.89
N PRO A 146 -4.34 15.69 -14.61
CA PRO A 146 -4.74 14.95 -13.43
C PRO A 146 -4.04 13.62 -13.30
N THR A 147 -3.32 13.42 -12.22
CA THR A 147 -2.57 12.19 -11.95
C THR A 147 -3.36 11.30 -10.99
N THR A 148 -3.54 10.02 -11.35
CA THR A 148 -4.20 9.03 -10.49
C THR A 148 -3.19 8.31 -9.59
N LEU A 149 -3.71 7.70 -8.51
CA LEU A 149 -2.90 6.86 -7.61
C LEU A 149 -2.16 5.76 -8.39
N VAL A 150 -2.85 5.09 -9.31
CA VAL A 150 -2.28 4.01 -10.13
C VAL A 150 -1.12 4.53 -11.00
N GLN A 151 -1.29 5.71 -11.62
CA GLN A 151 -0.22 6.30 -12.44
C GLN A 151 1.01 6.65 -11.60
N ALA A 152 0.83 7.23 -10.41
CA ALA A 152 1.94 7.56 -9.53
C ALA A 152 2.67 6.31 -9.03
N VAL A 153 1.92 5.28 -8.59
CA VAL A 153 2.48 3.99 -8.16
C VAL A 153 3.22 3.30 -9.30
N SER A 154 2.64 3.29 -10.51
CA SER A 154 3.29 2.69 -11.69
C SER A 154 4.56 3.42 -12.09
N LYS A 155 4.57 4.77 -12.02
CA LYS A 155 5.76 5.59 -12.31
C LYS A 155 6.88 5.36 -11.30
N ALA A 156 6.52 5.22 -10.01
CA ALA A 156 7.49 4.94 -8.96
C ALA A 156 8.02 3.50 -9.01
N GLY A 157 7.29 2.57 -9.59
CA GLY A 157 7.59 1.15 -9.60
C GLY A 157 7.49 0.52 -8.21
N VAL A 158 6.98 -0.69 -8.13
CA VAL A 158 6.87 -1.45 -6.88
C VAL A 158 8.02 -2.44 -6.80
N ILE A 159 8.67 -2.56 -5.64
CA ILE A 159 9.65 -3.62 -5.37
C ILE A 159 8.88 -4.93 -5.20
N THR A 160 8.71 -5.65 -6.32
CA THR A 160 7.98 -6.91 -6.34
C THR A 160 8.68 -7.96 -5.48
N GLY A 161 7.93 -8.60 -4.58
CA GLY A 161 8.46 -9.58 -3.63
C GLY A 161 8.76 -9.01 -2.24
N GLU A 162 8.92 -7.70 -2.10
CA GLU A 162 9.17 -7.04 -0.81
C GLU A 162 8.00 -6.14 -0.37
N ALA A 163 7.12 -5.76 -1.30
CA ALA A 163 5.99 -4.89 -1.03
C ALA A 163 4.79 -5.63 -0.43
N ASP A 164 4.15 -5.00 0.55
CA ASP A 164 2.85 -5.42 1.06
C ASP A 164 1.72 -4.65 0.38
N LEU A 165 1.15 -5.23 -0.69
CA LEU A 165 0.05 -4.62 -1.44
C LEU A 165 -1.27 -4.54 -0.66
N SER A 166 -1.42 -5.26 0.44
CA SER A 166 -2.64 -5.19 1.25
C SER A 166 -2.65 -4.03 2.25
N GLY A 167 -1.54 -3.32 2.37
CA GLY A 167 -1.35 -2.28 3.36
C GLY A 167 -0.96 -0.92 2.75
N LEU A 168 -1.24 -0.67 1.47
CA LEU A 168 -0.96 0.64 0.89
C LEU A 168 -1.77 1.71 1.63
N THR A 169 -1.08 2.71 2.13
CA THR A 169 -1.69 3.79 2.91
C THR A 169 -1.65 5.09 2.11
N LEU A 170 -2.80 5.75 1.98
CA LEU A 170 -2.92 7.10 1.44
C LEU A 170 -3.32 8.04 2.57
N LYS A 171 -2.47 9.00 2.90
CA LYS A 171 -2.77 10.07 3.86
C LYS A 171 -3.13 11.35 3.12
N ARG A 172 -4.33 11.85 3.34
CA ARG A 172 -4.89 13.07 2.73
C ARG A 172 -5.59 13.92 3.78
N ASP A 173 -5.29 15.21 3.81
CA ASP A 173 -5.94 16.18 4.71
C ASP A 173 -5.96 15.71 6.19
N GLY A 174 -4.88 15.06 6.65
CA GLY A 174 -4.75 14.53 8.00
C GLY A 174 -5.46 13.19 8.27
N ARG A 175 -6.23 12.67 7.32
CA ARG A 175 -6.86 11.34 7.41
C ARG A 175 -6.01 10.29 6.72
N GLU A 176 -6.03 9.08 7.26
CA GLU A 176 -5.31 7.94 6.73
C GLU A 176 -6.29 6.90 6.18
N TYR A 177 -6.04 6.45 4.96
CA TYR A 177 -6.83 5.46 4.25
C TYR A 177 -5.95 4.27 3.91
N VAL A 178 -6.29 3.10 4.44
CA VAL A 178 -5.61 1.84 4.11
C VAL A 178 -6.33 1.19 2.92
N LEU A 179 -5.60 0.93 1.86
CA LEU A 179 -6.10 0.35 0.61
C LEU A 179 -5.46 -1.02 0.42
N ASP A 180 -6.27 -2.06 0.44
CA ASP A 180 -5.85 -3.41 0.08
C ASP A 180 -5.86 -3.55 -1.44
N VAL A 181 -4.74 -3.17 -2.08
CA VAL A 181 -4.58 -3.19 -3.54
C VAL A 181 -4.77 -4.59 -4.11
N ASP A 182 -4.33 -5.62 -3.37
CA ASP A 182 -4.47 -7.02 -3.79
C ASP A 182 -5.95 -7.45 -3.79
N ALA A 183 -6.69 -7.12 -2.73
CA ALA A 183 -8.13 -7.40 -2.67
C ALA A 183 -8.92 -6.61 -3.70
N LEU A 184 -8.60 -5.32 -3.88
CA LEU A 184 -9.27 -4.45 -4.86
C LEU A 184 -9.06 -4.92 -6.30
N ASN A 185 -7.83 -5.36 -6.64
CA ASN A 185 -7.53 -5.92 -7.97
C ASN A 185 -8.32 -7.20 -8.23
N ARG A 186 -8.47 -8.08 -7.22
CA ARG A 186 -9.26 -9.31 -7.35
C ARG A 186 -10.75 -9.06 -7.47
N SER A 187 -11.28 -8.05 -6.80
CA SER A 187 -12.70 -7.67 -6.86
C SER A 187 -13.07 -6.88 -8.10
N GLY A 188 -12.12 -6.54 -8.98
CA GLY A 188 -12.34 -5.70 -10.15
C GLY A 188 -12.61 -4.23 -9.80
N SER A 189 -12.38 -3.82 -8.56
CA SER A 189 -12.52 -2.43 -8.13
C SER A 189 -11.42 -1.57 -8.72
N THR A 190 -11.79 -0.43 -9.30
CA THR A 190 -10.85 0.44 -10.02
C THR A 190 -10.19 1.45 -9.08
N LEU A 191 -8.92 1.23 -8.76
CA LEU A 191 -8.06 2.24 -8.11
C LEU A 191 -7.78 3.44 -9.03
N SER A 192 -8.01 3.29 -10.34
CA SER A 192 -7.82 4.33 -11.34
C SER A 192 -8.74 5.55 -11.18
N GLY A 193 -9.80 5.44 -10.40
CA GLY A 193 -10.68 6.55 -10.04
C GLY A 193 -10.16 7.44 -8.92
N ILE A 194 -9.06 7.08 -8.27
CA ILE A 194 -8.47 7.88 -7.18
C ILE A 194 -7.48 8.88 -7.78
N TYR A 195 -7.90 10.14 -7.88
CA TYR A 195 -7.01 11.24 -8.25
C TYR A 195 -6.20 11.72 -7.06
N LEU A 196 -4.94 12.04 -7.30
CA LEU A 196 -4.04 12.57 -6.29
C LEU A 196 -4.23 14.08 -6.11
N LYS A 197 -4.00 14.54 -4.88
CA LYS A 197 -4.08 15.92 -4.47
C LYS A 197 -2.73 16.37 -3.91
N LYS A 198 -2.39 17.64 -4.11
CA LYS A 198 -1.21 18.25 -3.48
C LYS A 198 -1.14 17.92 -1.99
N GLY A 199 0.04 17.44 -1.56
CA GLY A 199 0.29 17.08 -0.18
C GLY A 199 -0.15 15.68 0.23
N ASP A 200 -0.72 14.87 -0.70
CA ASP A 200 -0.96 13.45 -0.43
C ASP A 200 0.35 12.73 -0.11
N GLN A 201 0.30 11.82 0.85
CA GLN A 201 1.40 10.94 1.19
C GLN A 201 0.96 9.51 0.95
N ILE A 202 1.72 8.79 0.15
CA ILE A 202 1.45 7.40 -0.22
C ILE A 202 2.57 6.57 0.38
N HIS A 203 2.21 5.62 1.24
CA HIS A 203 3.16 4.71 1.85
C HIS A 203 2.81 3.28 1.49
N LEU A 204 3.77 2.56 0.90
CA LEU A 204 3.66 1.14 0.61
C LEU A 204 4.57 0.38 1.59
N PRO A 205 4.02 -0.33 2.58
CA PRO A 205 4.84 -1.01 3.57
C PRO A 205 5.60 -2.18 2.95
N TYR A 206 6.72 -2.56 3.61
CA TYR A 206 7.43 -3.79 3.31
C TYR A 206 6.71 -4.99 3.91
N ASN A 207 6.82 -6.15 3.28
CA ASN A 207 6.24 -7.42 3.74
C ASN A 207 7.09 -8.14 4.80
N ASP A 208 8.12 -7.51 5.34
CA ASP A 208 9.07 -8.06 6.31
C ASP A 208 8.40 -8.60 7.60
N ARG A 209 7.23 -8.06 7.93
CA ARG A 209 6.38 -8.54 9.06
C ARG A 209 5.39 -9.62 8.65
N LYS A 210 5.21 -9.87 7.36
CA LYS A 210 4.32 -10.89 6.83
C LYS A 210 5.07 -12.21 6.61
N LYS A 211 5.20 -12.96 7.69
CA LYS A 211 5.92 -14.24 7.74
C LYS A 211 5.05 -15.30 8.39
N VAL A 212 5.22 -16.53 7.96
CA VAL A 212 4.68 -17.74 8.59
C VAL A 212 5.86 -18.58 9.01
N TYR A 213 5.81 -19.10 10.22
CA TYR A 213 6.86 -19.95 10.79
C TYR A 213 6.46 -21.40 10.64
N VAL A 214 7.33 -22.22 10.05
CA VAL A 214 7.10 -23.67 9.89
C VAL A 214 8.09 -24.41 10.77
N VAL A 215 7.56 -25.17 11.69
CA VAL A 215 8.34 -25.89 12.73
C VAL A 215 7.78 -27.29 12.97
N GLY A 216 8.57 -28.16 13.60
CA GLY A 216 8.22 -29.54 13.89
C GLY A 216 8.73 -30.49 12.83
N GLU A 217 8.00 -31.59 12.60
CA GLU A 217 8.41 -32.70 11.74
C GLU A 217 8.13 -32.40 10.26
N VAL A 218 8.87 -31.45 9.71
CA VAL A 218 8.90 -31.10 8.29
C VAL A 218 10.28 -31.36 7.71
N GLU A 219 10.36 -31.52 6.40
CA GLU A 219 11.66 -31.74 5.74
C GLU A 219 12.63 -30.56 5.98
N ARG A 220 12.12 -29.31 5.96
CA ARG A 220 12.93 -28.10 6.15
C ARG A 220 12.16 -27.10 7.00
N PRO A 221 12.41 -27.07 8.33
CA PRO A 221 11.89 -26.00 9.18
C PRO A 221 12.42 -24.64 8.68
N GLN A 222 11.50 -23.69 8.47
CA GLN A 222 11.87 -22.39 7.92
C GLN A 222 10.83 -21.32 8.18
N VAL A 223 11.19 -20.09 7.85
CA VAL A 223 10.27 -18.96 7.79
C VAL A 223 9.88 -18.73 6.35
N VAL A 224 8.58 -18.76 6.07
CA VAL A 224 8.02 -18.47 4.75
C VAL A 224 7.50 -17.04 4.75
N THR A 225 8.06 -16.20 3.89
CA THR A 225 7.62 -14.82 3.73
C THR A 225 6.52 -14.76 2.68
N TYR A 226 5.50 -13.94 2.93
CA TYR A 226 4.52 -13.63 1.90
C TYR A 226 5.21 -12.97 0.71
N ARG A 227 4.73 -13.29 -0.46
CA ARG A 227 4.99 -12.50 -1.66
C ARG A 227 3.92 -11.40 -1.77
N THR A 228 3.74 -10.84 -2.93
CA THR A 228 2.73 -9.79 -3.19
C THR A 228 1.29 -10.26 -3.04
N THR A 229 1.04 -11.56 -3.10
CA THR A 229 -0.29 -12.17 -2.96
C THR A 229 -0.44 -12.93 -1.65
N GLY A 230 -1.67 -13.32 -1.32
CA GLY A 230 -1.97 -14.16 -0.17
C GLY A 230 -1.18 -15.47 -0.19
N LEU A 231 -1.04 -16.13 0.96
CA LEU A 231 -0.32 -17.37 1.14
C LEU A 231 -1.28 -18.44 1.68
N SER A 232 -1.34 -19.60 1.06
CA SER A 232 -2.15 -20.74 1.51
C SER A 232 -1.33 -21.71 2.38
N LEU A 233 -2.02 -22.51 3.19
CA LEU A 233 -1.37 -23.55 4.01
C LEU A 233 -0.63 -24.56 3.13
N LEU A 234 -1.20 -24.91 1.98
CA LEU A 234 -0.55 -25.84 1.05
C LEU A 234 0.77 -25.30 0.49
N GLU A 235 0.80 -24.00 0.14
CA GLU A 235 2.04 -23.35 -0.31
C GLU A 235 3.09 -23.31 0.80
N VAL A 236 2.68 -23.08 2.05
CA VAL A 236 3.59 -23.10 3.20
C VAL A 236 4.19 -24.47 3.40
N LEU A 237 3.37 -25.53 3.37
CA LEU A 237 3.84 -26.91 3.47
C LEU A 237 4.75 -27.29 2.31
N GLY A 238 4.40 -26.91 1.08
CA GLY A 238 5.21 -27.16 -0.12
C GLY A 238 6.58 -26.46 -0.07
N ASN A 239 6.63 -25.20 0.38
CA ASN A 239 7.89 -24.48 0.58
C ASN A 239 8.79 -25.19 1.61
N ALA A 240 8.20 -25.75 2.68
CA ALA A 240 8.92 -26.49 3.71
C ALA A 240 9.38 -27.91 3.26
N GLY A 241 9.11 -28.29 2.00
CA GLY A 241 9.45 -29.61 1.45
C GLY A 241 8.43 -30.68 1.78
N GLY A 242 7.31 -30.31 2.40
CA GLY A 242 6.29 -31.26 2.85
C GLY A 242 6.52 -31.77 4.27
N LEU A 243 5.71 -32.75 4.64
CA LEU A 243 5.82 -33.46 5.91
C LEU A 243 7.01 -34.43 5.87
N ALA A 244 7.79 -34.54 6.94
CA ALA A 244 8.90 -35.48 7.03
C ALA A 244 8.35 -36.95 7.01
N PRO A 245 8.67 -37.76 6.00
CA PRO A 245 7.97 -39.05 5.80
C PRO A 245 8.15 -40.04 6.94
N GLU A 246 9.30 -40.01 7.61
CA GLU A 246 9.68 -41.01 8.63
C GLU A 246 9.21 -40.63 10.05
N THR A 247 9.06 -39.34 10.33
CA THR A 247 8.88 -38.85 11.70
C THR A 247 7.57 -38.11 11.91
N SER A 248 6.94 -37.57 10.86
CA SER A 248 5.70 -36.82 10.97
C SER A 248 4.46 -37.71 11.10
N ASP A 249 3.47 -37.18 11.80
CA ASP A 249 2.10 -37.67 11.72
C ASP A 249 1.26 -36.76 10.81
N GLY A 250 0.79 -37.30 9.71
CA GLY A 250 -0.06 -36.56 8.78
C GLY A 250 -1.36 -36.04 9.39
N ASP A 251 -1.81 -36.60 10.51
CA ASP A 251 -2.97 -36.08 11.24
C ASP A 251 -2.60 -34.97 12.24
N SER A 252 -1.35 -34.59 12.33
CA SER A 252 -0.85 -33.63 13.33
C SER A 252 -0.34 -32.34 12.72
N VAL A 253 -1.06 -31.79 11.74
CA VAL A 253 -0.76 -30.48 11.15
C VAL A 253 -1.63 -29.41 11.82
N TYR A 254 -0.97 -28.48 12.48
CA TYR A 254 -1.63 -27.41 13.23
C TYR A 254 -1.20 -26.04 12.75
N VAL A 255 -2.15 -25.10 12.65
CA VAL A 255 -1.87 -23.68 12.43
C VAL A 255 -2.24 -22.94 13.70
N ILE A 256 -1.24 -22.40 14.38
CA ILE A 256 -1.38 -21.63 15.60
C ILE A 256 -1.44 -20.15 15.22
N ARG A 257 -2.58 -19.53 15.50
CA ARG A 257 -2.84 -18.11 15.22
C ARG A 257 -3.03 -17.36 16.52
N GLY A 258 -2.14 -16.42 16.81
CA GLY A 258 -2.31 -15.50 17.92
C GLY A 258 -3.43 -14.50 17.64
N ASN A 259 -4.28 -14.25 18.62
CA ASN A 259 -5.26 -13.17 18.54
C ASN A 259 -4.71 -11.94 19.29
N PRO A 260 -4.31 -10.86 18.60
CA PRO A 260 -3.80 -9.65 19.24
C PRO A 260 -4.88 -8.82 19.94
N GLU A 261 -6.19 -9.06 19.62
CA GLU A 261 -7.27 -8.30 20.24
C GLU A 261 -7.74 -8.95 21.54
N PRO A 262 -7.81 -8.19 22.63
CA PRO A 262 -8.39 -8.69 23.89
C PRO A 262 -9.89 -8.91 23.68
N VAL A 263 -10.35 -10.15 23.87
CA VAL A 263 -11.78 -10.43 23.93
C VAL A 263 -12.38 -9.79 25.18
N ALA A 264 -13.50 -9.09 25.02
CA ALA A 264 -14.20 -8.45 26.13
C ALA A 264 -14.44 -9.44 27.29
N GLY A 265 -13.97 -9.08 28.50
CA GLY A 265 -14.08 -9.92 29.71
C GLY A 265 -12.84 -10.72 30.05
N THR A 266 -11.75 -10.63 29.29
CA THR A 266 -10.48 -11.30 29.61
C THR A 266 -9.53 -10.35 30.34
N ALA A 267 -8.79 -10.88 31.34
CA ALA A 267 -7.82 -10.07 32.08
C ALA A 267 -6.71 -9.53 31.15
N PRO A 268 -6.24 -8.28 31.36
CA PRO A 268 -5.16 -7.70 30.57
C PRO A 268 -3.91 -8.62 30.60
N GLY A 269 -3.36 -8.90 29.43
CA GLY A 269 -2.17 -9.75 29.28
C GLY A 269 -2.46 -11.24 29.09
N THR A 270 -3.70 -11.67 28.95
CA THR A 270 -4.02 -13.07 28.62
C THR A 270 -3.80 -13.31 27.14
N PHE A 271 -2.77 -14.09 26.79
CA PHE A 271 -2.54 -14.52 25.40
C PHE A 271 -3.66 -15.48 24.96
N GLN A 272 -4.28 -15.18 23.85
CA GLN A 272 -5.30 -16.02 23.22
C GLN A 272 -4.77 -16.53 21.89
N ALA A 273 -5.00 -17.81 21.60
CA ALA A 273 -4.64 -18.40 20.33
C ALA A 273 -5.76 -19.31 19.82
N GLN A 274 -6.02 -19.25 18.53
CA GLN A 274 -6.76 -20.26 17.81
C GLN A 274 -5.80 -21.25 17.21
N VAL A 275 -6.09 -22.54 17.36
CA VAL A 275 -5.32 -23.61 16.76
C VAL A 275 -6.21 -24.31 15.74
N PHE A 276 -5.86 -24.16 14.47
CA PHE A 276 -6.56 -24.85 13.38
C PHE A 276 -5.85 -26.20 13.14
N HIS A 277 -6.62 -27.25 12.93
CA HIS A 277 -6.13 -28.61 12.76
C HIS A 277 -6.50 -29.14 11.38
N LEU A 278 -5.52 -29.68 10.65
CA LEU A 278 -5.68 -30.34 9.37
C LEU A 278 -5.30 -31.83 9.46
N GLU A 279 -6.22 -32.71 9.09
CA GLU A 279 -5.99 -34.15 8.97
C GLU A 279 -5.37 -34.47 7.59
N ALA A 280 -4.06 -34.24 7.43
CA ALA A 280 -3.39 -34.32 6.12
C ALA A 280 -3.16 -35.76 5.61
N LYS A 281 -3.56 -36.81 6.34
CA LYS A 281 -3.58 -38.19 5.82
C LYS A 281 -4.58 -38.41 4.71
N ARG A 282 -5.62 -37.57 4.62
CA ARG A 282 -6.65 -37.65 3.60
C ARG A 282 -6.26 -36.80 2.40
N PRO A 283 -6.29 -37.33 1.17
CA PRO A 283 -5.98 -36.54 -0.03
C PRO A 283 -6.85 -35.28 -0.17
N THR A 284 -8.10 -35.33 0.30
CA THR A 284 -9.02 -34.20 0.31
C THR A 284 -8.58 -33.06 1.24
N ALA A 285 -7.75 -33.33 2.23
CA ALA A 285 -7.22 -32.31 3.15
C ALA A 285 -6.29 -31.33 2.41
N TYR A 286 -5.59 -31.76 1.38
CA TYR A 286 -4.74 -30.88 0.59
C TYR A 286 -5.57 -29.86 -0.22
N ALA A 287 -6.80 -30.23 -0.64
CA ALA A 287 -7.73 -29.27 -1.23
C ALA A 287 -8.16 -28.20 -0.20
N LEU A 288 -8.44 -28.61 1.04
CA LEU A 288 -8.74 -27.66 2.11
C LEU A 288 -7.53 -26.79 2.45
N ALA A 289 -6.32 -27.38 2.48
CA ALA A 289 -5.09 -26.63 2.74
C ALA A 289 -4.79 -25.59 1.64
N LYS A 290 -5.15 -25.86 0.39
CA LYS A 290 -5.03 -24.91 -0.72
C LYS A 290 -5.89 -23.69 -0.53
N GLU A 291 -7.11 -23.88 -0.05
CA GLU A 291 -8.07 -22.77 0.17
C GLU A 291 -7.90 -22.09 1.53
N PHE A 292 -7.17 -22.71 2.48
CA PHE A 292 -6.96 -22.13 3.81
C PHE A 292 -5.94 -20.99 3.74
N ALA A 293 -6.44 -19.77 3.92
CA ALA A 293 -5.61 -18.56 3.90
C ALA A 293 -4.81 -18.40 5.21
N MET A 294 -3.50 -18.36 5.08
CA MET A 294 -2.60 -18.04 6.18
C MET A 294 -2.72 -16.57 6.56
N GLN A 295 -2.44 -16.26 7.83
CA GLN A 295 -2.31 -14.89 8.31
C GLN A 295 -0.86 -14.59 8.71
N PRO A 296 -0.43 -13.33 8.67
CA PRO A 296 0.89 -12.94 9.14
C PRO A 296 1.12 -13.43 10.56
N GLN A 297 2.33 -13.98 10.80
CA GLN A 297 2.78 -14.53 12.09
C GLN A 297 2.11 -15.82 12.52
N ASP A 298 1.33 -16.49 11.66
CA ASP A 298 0.89 -17.85 11.92
C ASP A 298 2.11 -18.78 12.11
N VAL A 299 1.96 -19.75 13.01
CA VAL A 299 2.93 -20.82 13.20
C VAL A 299 2.31 -22.12 12.72
N VAL A 300 2.90 -22.74 11.70
CA VAL A 300 2.54 -24.08 11.25
C VAL A 300 3.41 -25.06 12.00
N PHE A 301 2.78 -25.87 12.82
CA PHE A 301 3.46 -26.92 13.59
C PHE A 301 3.02 -28.28 13.07
N ILE A 302 3.98 -29.12 12.76
CA ILE A 302 3.76 -30.53 12.39
C ILE A 302 4.23 -31.40 13.55
N GLY A 303 3.29 -32.19 14.11
CA GLY A 303 3.57 -33.08 15.22
C GLY A 303 4.27 -34.37 14.80
N PRO A 304 5.00 -35.01 15.74
CA PRO A 304 5.60 -36.32 15.55
C PRO A 304 4.52 -37.41 15.51
N ALA A 305 4.84 -38.53 14.89
CA ALA A 305 3.97 -39.71 14.76
C ALA A 305 3.51 -40.33 16.07
N ASN A 306 4.08 -39.92 17.20
CA ASN A 306 3.74 -40.42 18.54
C ASN A 306 2.91 -39.41 19.33
N ILE A 307 1.64 -39.71 19.53
CA ILE A 307 0.63 -38.86 20.20
C ILE A 307 1.02 -38.48 21.65
N THR A 308 1.82 -39.30 22.31
CA THR A 308 2.28 -39.06 23.72
C THR A 308 3.20 -37.81 23.81
N ARG A 309 3.93 -37.49 22.75
CA ARG A 309 4.78 -36.30 22.67
C ARG A 309 3.99 -35.03 22.44
N TRP A 310 2.88 -35.11 21.66
CA TRP A 310 1.98 -33.98 21.41
C TRP A 310 1.33 -33.47 22.71
N ASN A 311 0.72 -34.37 23.49
CA ASN A 311 0.10 -33.99 24.75
C ASN A 311 1.12 -33.39 25.73
N ARG A 312 2.36 -33.85 25.69
CA ARG A 312 3.46 -33.30 26.51
C ARG A 312 3.90 -31.93 25.98
N PHE A 313 3.96 -31.74 24.68
CA PHE A 313 4.31 -30.44 24.06
C PHE A 313 3.23 -29.40 24.38
N ILE A 314 1.96 -29.71 24.15
CA ILE A 314 0.84 -28.84 24.50
C ILE A 314 0.78 -28.55 26.00
N SER A 315 0.98 -29.54 26.87
CA SER A 315 0.99 -29.33 28.32
C SER A 315 2.18 -28.49 28.79
N GLN A 316 3.30 -28.53 28.12
CA GLN A 316 4.48 -27.69 28.39
C GLN A 316 4.34 -26.27 27.89
N LEU A 317 3.73 -26.09 26.74
CA LEU A 317 3.40 -24.73 26.19
C LEU A 317 2.21 -24.10 26.92
N LEU A 318 1.33 -24.92 27.53
CA LEU A 318 0.04 -24.53 28.05
C LEU A 318 -0.22 -25.14 29.43
N PRO A 319 0.52 -24.74 30.50
CA PRO A 319 0.40 -25.34 31.80
C PRO A 319 -1.00 -25.24 32.45
N SER A 320 -1.97 -24.57 31.84
CA SER A 320 -3.30 -24.33 32.44
C SER A 320 -4.44 -24.19 31.41
N ALA A 321 -4.38 -24.87 30.24
CA ALA A 321 -5.44 -24.78 29.24
C ALA A 321 -6.56 -25.81 29.49
N SER A 322 -7.77 -25.35 29.77
CA SER A 322 -8.98 -26.14 29.62
C SER A 322 -9.37 -26.25 28.16
N ILE A 323 -9.31 -27.44 27.60
CA ILE A 323 -9.76 -27.71 26.20
C ILE A 323 -11.29 -27.72 26.23
N VAL A 324 -11.89 -26.66 25.70
CA VAL A 324 -13.34 -26.65 25.43
C VAL A 324 -13.55 -27.23 24.04
N SER A 325 -13.83 -28.53 23.96
CA SER A 325 -14.32 -29.18 22.74
C SER A 325 -15.78 -28.80 22.54
N THR A 326 -16.08 -27.90 21.61
CA THR A 326 -17.43 -27.62 21.19
C THR A 326 -17.86 -28.71 20.17
N SER A 327 -18.33 -29.83 20.68
CA SER A 327 -19.12 -30.77 19.87
C SER A 327 -20.46 -30.10 19.58
N ALA A 328 -20.71 -29.74 18.33
CA ALA A 328 -22.03 -29.36 17.88
C ALA A 328 -22.96 -30.58 17.99
N ALA A 329 -23.75 -30.63 19.05
CA ALA A 329 -24.86 -31.56 19.18
C ALA A 329 -25.87 -31.19 18.08
N VAL A 330 -25.99 -32.06 17.10
CA VAL A 330 -27.16 -32.14 16.22
C VAL A 330 -28.28 -32.72 17.09
N GLY A 331 -29.09 -31.84 17.67
CA GLY A 331 -30.35 -32.20 18.29
C GLY A 331 -31.43 -32.15 17.24
N GLY A 332 -31.89 -33.35 16.81
CA GLY A 332 -33.16 -33.45 16.11
C GLY A 332 -34.31 -33.28 17.09
N ASN A 333 -35.29 -32.53 16.67
CA ASN A 333 -36.73 -32.86 16.71
C ASN A 333 -37.46 -31.93 15.75
#